data_b35e2f6dfc829400eace271ea2a1481c
#
_entry.id   b35e2f6dfc829400eace271ea2a1481c
#
_cell.length_a   1.000
_cell.length_b   1.000
_cell.length_c   1.000
_cell.angle_alpha   90.00
_cell.angle_beta   90.00
_cell.angle_gamma   90.00
#
_symmetry.space_group_name_H-M   'P 1'
#
loop_
_entity.id
_entity.type
_entity.pdbx_description
1 polymer ?
#
loop_
_entity_poly.entity_id
_entity_poly.type
_entity_poly.pdbx_seq_one_letter_code
_entity_poly.pdbx_strand_id
1 'polypeptide(L)'
;MIGLDTNVVLRFVLQDDIGQSPRSTALFDSLSPQSPGYISIVTLAELAWVFDRTYRKPRNEIAVLLRGLLESNDLVLENHDAVAQALRRFDSSNADFSDCLIERLCASGGCSRTMTFDVGAAKSAGMVLL
;
A
#
# COMPACT_ATOMS: atom_id res chain seq x y z
N MET A 1 -3.79 12.63 15.41
CA MET A 1 -3.66 11.63 14.32
C MET A 1 -4.86 10.70 14.35
N ILE A 2 -5.44 10.44 13.19
CA ILE A 2 -6.60 9.56 13.08
C ILE A 2 -6.30 8.42 12.10
N GLY A 3 -6.80 7.20 12.42
CA GLY A 3 -6.66 6.04 11.54
C GLY A 3 -7.62 6.11 10.36
N LEU A 4 -7.17 5.68 9.19
CA LEU A 4 -7.95 5.66 7.97
C LEU A 4 -8.16 4.21 7.52
N ASP A 5 -9.42 3.81 7.39
CA ASP A 5 -9.79 2.49 6.89
C ASP A 5 -9.70 2.44 5.35
N THR A 6 -9.58 1.24 4.82
CA THR A 6 -9.46 1.00 3.38
C THR A 6 -10.53 1.71 2.57
N ASN A 7 -11.80 1.61 2.97
CA ASN A 7 -12.89 2.24 2.22
C ASN A 7 -12.84 3.77 2.25
N VAL A 8 -12.36 4.35 3.35
CA VAL A 8 -12.19 5.81 3.43
C VAL A 8 -11.19 6.28 2.38
N VAL A 9 -10.05 5.59 2.27
CA VAL A 9 -9.05 5.92 1.25
C VAL A 9 -9.57 5.68 -0.15
N LEU A 10 -10.23 4.53 -0.39
CA LEU A 10 -10.79 4.20 -1.70
C LEU A 10 -11.81 5.25 -2.17
N ARG A 11 -12.72 5.67 -1.31
CA ARG A 11 -13.74 6.67 -1.67
C ARG A 11 -13.12 8.01 -2.00
N PHE A 12 -12.04 8.36 -1.33
CA PHE A 12 -11.28 9.58 -1.66
C PHE A 12 -10.59 9.46 -3.01
N VAL A 13 -9.90 8.35 -3.26
CA VAL A 13 -9.11 8.17 -4.48
C VAL A 13 -9.99 7.98 -5.71
N LEU A 14 -11.02 7.14 -5.62
CA LEU A 14 -11.85 6.78 -6.78
C LEU A 14 -12.93 7.81 -7.10
N GLN A 15 -13.44 8.55 -6.11
CA GLN A 15 -14.49 9.56 -6.29
C GLN A 15 -15.73 9.00 -7.00
N ASP A 16 -16.11 7.76 -6.69
CA ASP A 16 -17.15 7.00 -7.40
C ASP A 16 -18.41 6.74 -6.58
N ASP A 17 -18.54 7.36 -5.41
CA ASP A 17 -19.71 7.19 -4.54
C ASP A 17 -20.27 8.55 -4.12
N ILE A 18 -21.54 8.78 -4.48
CA ILE A 18 -22.21 10.08 -4.24
C ILE A 18 -22.30 10.43 -2.76
N GLY A 19 -22.51 9.42 -1.89
CA GLY A 19 -22.66 9.64 -0.45
C GLY A 19 -21.34 9.67 0.30
N GLN A 20 -20.43 8.75 -0.01
CA GLN A 20 -19.20 8.53 0.75
C GLN A 20 -18.00 9.36 0.26
N SER A 21 -17.86 9.54 -1.06
CA SER A 21 -16.70 10.27 -1.59
C SER A 21 -16.62 11.71 -1.11
N PRO A 22 -17.69 12.51 -1.06
CA PRO A 22 -17.60 13.85 -0.49
C PRO A 22 -17.21 13.86 0.98
N ARG A 23 -17.65 12.88 1.75
CA ARG A 23 -17.30 12.77 3.17
C ARG A 23 -15.80 12.41 3.34
N SER A 24 -15.29 11.49 2.52
CA SER A 24 -13.86 11.17 2.51
C SER A 24 -13.02 12.38 2.09
N THR A 25 -13.44 13.09 1.06
CA THR A 25 -12.75 14.31 0.62
C THR A 25 -12.68 15.34 1.74
N ALA A 26 -13.80 15.59 2.44
CA ALA A 26 -13.82 16.53 3.57
C ALA A 26 -12.88 16.10 4.69
N LEU A 27 -12.80 14.80 4.96
CA LEU A 27 -11.85 14.26 5.95
C LEU A 27 -10.40 14.49 5.51
N PHE A 28 -10.05 14.15 4.28
CA PHE A 28 -8.68 14.35 3.78
C PHE A 28 -8.30 15.84 3.76
N ASP A 29 -9.23 16.72 3.40
CA ASP A 29 -9.00 18.17 3.43
C ASP A 29 -8.72 18.69 4.84
N SER A 30 -9.18 18.00 5.87
CA SER A 30 -8.95 18.36 7.27
C SER A 30 -7.60 17.90 7.81
N LEU A 31 -6.90 17.01 7.10
CA LEU A 31 -5.61 16.47 7.54
C LEU A 31 -4.49 17.49 7.32
N SER A 32 -3.48 17.41 8.18
CA SER A 32 -2.30 18.25 8.09
C SER A 32 -1.09 17.51 8.70
N PRO A 33 0.15 18.01 8.51
CA PRO A 33 1.31 17.40 9.17
C PRO A 33 1.21 17.39 10.70
N GLN A 34 0.46 18.34 11.29
CA GLN A 34 0.26 18.40 12.75
C GLN A 34 -0.89 17.49 13.21
N SER A 35 -1.80 17.15 12.31
CA SER A 35 -2.94 16.28 12.57
C SER A 35 -3.12 15.32 11.40
N PRO A 36 -2.18 14.36 11.21
CA PRO A 36 -2.18 13.50 10.04
C PRO A 36 -3.16 12.35 10.14
N GLY A 37 -3.43 11.75 8.98
CA GLY A 37 -4.08 10.44 8.88
C GLY A 37 -3.05 9.33 9.00
N TYR A 38 -3.42 8.23 9.65
CA TYR A 38 -2.57 7.04 9.80
C TYR A 38 -3.09 5.91 8.92
N ILE A 39 -2.21 5.29 8.16
CA ILE A 39 -2.53 4.15 7.31
C ILE A 39 -1.69 2.96 7.74
N SER A 40 -2.38 1.87 8.13
CA SER A 40 -1.71 0.64 8.55
C SER A 40 -1.21 -0.17 7.35
N ILE A 41 -0.28 -1.08 7.60
CA ILE A 41 0.21 -2.05 6.61
C ILE A 41 -0.94 -2.87 6.04
N VAL A 42 -1.88 -3.29 6.89
CA VAL A 42 -3.05 -4.06 6.45
C VAL A 42 -3.88 -3.25 5.44
N THR A 43 -4.12 -1.98 5.71
CA THR A 43 -4.85 -1.10 4.79
C THR A 43 -4.11 -0.95 3.47
N LEU A 44 -2.79 -0.77 3.49
CA LEU A 44 -1.99 -0.66 2.26
C LEU A 44 -2.06 -1.92 1.41
N ALA A 45 -1.95 -3.09 2.04
CA ALA A 45 -2.08 -4.37 1.33
C ALA A 45 -3.47 -4.54 0.73
N GLU A 46 -4.52 -4.20 1.47
CA GLU A 46 -5.90 -4.25 0.96
C GLU A 46 -6.11 -3.28 -0.21
N LEU A 47 -5.61 -2.06 -0.12
CA LEU A 47 -5.71 -1.07 -1.20
C LEU A 47 -5.10 -1.59 -2.51
N ALA A 48 -3.89 -2.12 -2.44
CA ALA A 48 -3.22 -2.68 -3.60
C ALA A 48 -4.00 -3.85 -4.19
N TRP A 49 -4.50 -4.74 -3.33
CA TRP A 49 -5.27 -5.91 -3.74
C TRP A 49 -6.59 -5.50 -4.40
N VAL A 50 -7.33 -4.57 -3.80
CA VAL A 50 -8.62 -4.10 -4.33
C VAL A 50 -8.44 -3.39 -5.67
N PHE A 51 -7.40 -2.56 -5.80
CA PHE A 51 -7.08 -1.89 -7.07
C PHE A 51 -6.80 -2.89 -8.17
N ASP A 52 -6.03 -3.93 -7.88
CA ASP A 52 -5.70 -4.97 -8.85
C ASP A 52 -6.89 -5.86 -9.18
N ARG A 53 -7.52 -6.45 -8.15
CA ARG A 53 -8.49 -7.53 -8.33
C ARG A 53 -9.91 -7.05 -8.57
N THR A 54 -10.33 -6.00 -7.90
CA THR A 54 -11.70 -5.49 -8.00
C THR A 54 -11.84 -4.47 -9.12
N TYR A 55 -10.92 -3.50 -9.18
CA TYR A 55 -10.99 -2.42 -10.16
C TYR A 55 -10.14 -2.65 -11.38
N ARG A 56 -9.34 -3.71 -11.40
CA ARG A 56 -8.48 -4.12 -12.54
C ARG A 56 -7.60 -2.99 -13.04
N LYS A 57 -7.06 -2.21 -12.11
CA LYS A 57 -6.15 -1.12 -12.45
C LYS A 57 -4.79 -1.68 -12.87
N PRO A 58 -4.13 -1.07 -13.87
CA PRO A 58 -2.80 -1.51 -14.26
C PRO A 58 -1.76 -1.19 -13.17
N ARG A 59 -0.64 -1.90 -13.21
CA ARG A 59 0.43 -1.78 -12.20
C ARG A 59 0.92 -0.35 -12.02
N ASN A 60 1.04 0.42 -13.10
CA ASN A 60 1.49 1.81 -13.00
C ASN A 60 0.52 2.69 -12.21
N GLU A 61 -0.79 2.46 -12.30
CA GLU A 61 -1.77 3.21 -11.49
C GLU A 61 -1.71 2.80 -10.03
N ILE A 62 -1.49 1.53 -9.73
CA ILE A 62 -1.28 1.05 -8.36
C ILE A 62 -0.02 1.70 -7.77
N ALA A 63 1.07 1.75 -8.53
CA ALA A 63 2.30 2.40 -8.11
C ALA A 63 2.11 3.90 -7.85
N VAL A 64 1.35 4.59 -8.70
CA VAL A 64 1.03 6.01 -8.52
C VAL A 64 0.24 6.23 -7.23
N LEU A 65 -0.76 5.38 -6.96
CA LEU A 65 -1.52 5.46 -5.70
C LEU A 65 -0.61 5.32 -4.49
N LEU A 66 0.17 4.24 -4.45
CA LEU A 66 1.04 3.94 -3.30
C LEU A 66 2.11 5.02 -3.10
N ARG A 67 2.68 5.53 -4.19
CA ARG A 67 3.66 6.60 -4.13
C ARG A 67 3.03 7.90 -3.61
N GLY A 68 1.82 8.23 -4.05
CA GLY A 68 1.10 9.38 -3.55
C GLY A 68 0.85 9.31 -2.05
N LEU A 69 0.49 8.13 -1.53
CA LEU A 69 0.31 7.93 -0.09
C LEU A 69 1.63 8.07 0.67
N LEU A 70 2.73 7.50 0.12
CA LEU A 70 4.06 7.59 0.74
C LEU A 70 4.58 9.03 0.81
N GLU A 71 4.35 9.82 -0.21
CA GLU A 71 4.89 11.18 -0.35
C GLU A 71 4.04 12.25 0.34
N SER A 72 2.83 11.92 0.78
CA SER A 72 1.94 12.88 1.41
C SER A 72 2.47 13.29 2.78
N ASN A 73 2.58 14.60 3.01
CA ASN A 73 2.94 15.15 4.30
C ASN A 73 1.79 15.10 5.32
N ASP A 74 0.58 14.80 4.88
CA ASP A 74 -0.62 14.74 5.70
C ASP A 74 -0.92 13.31 6.17
N LEU A 75 -0.09 12.34 5.79
CA LEU A 75 -0.27 10.94 6.12
C LEU A 75 0.97 10.36 6.81
N VAL A 76 0.72 9.46 7.74
CA VAL A 76 1.75 8.64 8.37
C VAL A 76 1.44 7.18 8.02
N LEU A 77 2.37 6.52 7.34
CA LEU A 77 2.26 5.11 7.00
C LEU A 77 3.01 4.28 8.02
N GLU A 78 2.37 3.20 8.47
CA GLU A 78 3.04 2.22 9.32
C GLU A 78 4.26 1.64 8.60
N ASN A 79 5.42 1.67 9.27
CA ASN A 79 6.69 1.20 8.72
C ASN A 79 6.98 1.77 7.32
N HIS A 80 7.03 3.09 7.23
CA HIS A 80 7.23 3.84 5.99
C HIS A 80 8.40 3.31 5.15
N ASP A 81 9.54 2.98 5.78
CA ASP A 81 10.74 2.53 5.08
C ASP A 81 10.51 1.18 4.39
N ALA A 82 9.87 0.23 5.05
CA ALA A 82 9.55 -1.07 4.45
C ALA A 82 8.59 -0.91 3.28
N VAL A 83 7.60 -0.03 3.41
CA VAL A 83 6.65 0.27 2.32
C VAL A 83 7.38 0.88 1.12
N ALA A 84 8.27 1.84 1.35
CA ALA A 84 9.06 2.47 0.30
C ALA A 84 9.95 1.44 -0.43
N GLN A 85 10.58 0.54 0.31
CA GLN A 85 11.38 -0.54 -0.27
C GLN A 85 10.54 -1.52 -1.07
N ALA A 86 9.36 -1.90 -0.55
CA ALA A 86 8.43 -2.78 -1.25
C ALA A 86 7.96 -2.14 -2.57
N LEU A 87 7.66 -0.85 -2.56
CA LEU A 87 7.25 -0.14 -3.77
C LEU A 87 8.37 -0.10 -4.82
N ARG A 88 9.61 0.11 -4.41
CA ARG A 88 10.76 0.04 -5.34
C ARG A 88 10.88 -1.35 -5.99
N ARG A 89 10.71 -2.42 -5.22
CA ARG A 89 10.72 -3.78 -5.77
C ARG A 89 9.54 -4.00 -6.71
N PHE A 90 8.37 -3.51 -6.36
CA PHE A 90 7.18 -3.59 -7.19
C PHE A 90 7.39 -2.90 -8.55
N ASP A 91 7.98 -1.70 -8.54
CA ASP A 91 8.26 -0.93 -9.75
C ASP A 91 9.29 -1.61 -10.67
N SER A 92 10.25 -2.31 -10.11
CA SER A 92 11.37 -2.91 -10.84
C SER A 92 11.16 -4.39 -11.21
N SER A 93 9.99 -4.95 -10.92
CA SER A 93 9.70 -6.38 -11.12
C SER A 93 8.26 -6.62 -11.52
N ASN A 94 7.90 -7.89 -11.71
CA ASN A 94 6.51 -8.31 -11.93
C ASN A 94 5.87 -8.87 -10.65
N ALA A 95 6.47 -8.63 -9.49
CA ALA A 95 5.99 -9.16 -8.22
C ALA A 95 4.68 -8.50 -7.81
N ASP A 96 3.87 -9.24 -7.07
CA ASP A 96 2.70 -8.71 -6.37
C ASP A 96 3.16 -7.78 -5.23
N PHE A 97 2.46 -6.66 -5.02
CA PHE A 97 2.86 -5.70 -3.99
C PHE A 97 2.83 -6.31 -2.59
N SER A 98 1.81 -7.11 -2.30
CA SER A 98 1.71 -7.77 -0.98
C SER A 98 2.88 -8.70 -0.74
N ASP A 99 3.35 -9.42 -1.76
CA ASP A 99 4.54 -10.28 -1.64
C ASP A 99 5.80 -9.46 -1.38
N CYS A 100 5.98 -8.35 -2.09
CA CYS A 100 7.08 -7.42 -1.84
C CYS A 100 7.06 -6.89 -0.40
N LEU A 101 5.87 -6.56 0.08
CA LEU A 101 5.67 -6.03 1.43
C LEU A 101 5.98 -7.08 2.50
N ILE A 102 5.49 -8.31 2.32
CA ILE A 102 5.76 -9.43 3.23
C ILE A 102 7.28 -9.65 3.35
N GLU A 103 7.97 -9.72 2.21
CA GLU A 103 9.41 -9.96 2.20
C GLU A 103 10.16 -8.83 2.93
N ARG A 104 9.82 -7.57 2.64
CA ARG A 104 10.48 -6.43 3.29
C ARG A 104 10.18 -6.33 4.79
N LEU A 105 8.97 -6.68 5.19
CA LEU A 105 8.60 -6.72 6.62
C LEU A 105 9.35 -7.83 7.35
N CYS A 106 9.46 -9.01 6.75
CA CYS A 106 10.24 -10.11 7.34
C CYS A 106 11.71 -9.72 7.48
N ALA A 107 12.31 -9.13 6.45
CA ALA A 107 13.69 -8.65 6.50
C ALA A 107 13.87 -7.58 7.58
N SER A 108 12.95 -6.63 7.67
CA SER A 108 12.94 -5.59 8.71
C SER A 108 12.80 -6.17 10.12
N GLY A 109 12.10 -7.31 10.25
CA GLY A 109 11.95 -8.04 11.50
C GLY A 109 13.16 -8.90 11.88
N GLY A 110 14.22 -8.91 11.06
CA GLY A 110 15.45 -9.65 11.34
C GLY A 110 15.51 -11.04 10.68
N CYS A 111 14.55 -11.37 9.79
CA CYS A 111 14.58 -12.65 9.09
C CYS A 111 15.69 -12.65 8.02
N SER A 112 16.47 -13.75 7.95
CA SER A 112 17.50 -13.89 6.93
C SER A 112 16.92 -14.20 5.54
N ARG A 113 15.70 -14.75 5.50
CA ARG A 113 14.98 -15.07 4.26
C ARG A 113 13.49 -15.28 4.56
N THR A 114 12.68 -15.12 3.52
CA THR A 114 11.24 -15.39 3.57
C THR A 114 10.95 -16.58 2.68
N MET A 115 10.33 -17.62 3.22
CA MET A 115 10.01 -18.84 2.49
C MET A 115 8.64 -18.75 1.84
N THR A 116 8.51 -19.33 0.64
CA THR A 116 7.26 -19.32 -0.11
C THR A 116 7.11 -20.59 -0.94
N PHE A 117 5.88 -20.97 -1.25
CA PHE A 117 5.58 -21.95 -2.30
C PHE A 117 5.29 -21.30 -3.64
N ASP A 118 5.16 -19.97 -3.67
CA ASP A 118 4.80 -19.23 -4.90
C ASP A 118 6.05 -18.98 -5.74
N VAL A 119 6.07 -19.55 -6.95
CA VAL A 119 7.20 -19.40 -7.89
C VAL A 119 7.39 -17.93 -8.28
N GLY A 120 6.31 -17.19 -8.47
CA GLY A 120 6.38 -15.77 -8.81
C GLY A 120 7.01 -14.94 -7.70
N ALA A 121 6.63 -15.19 -6.45
CA ALA A 121 7.22 -14.51 -5.29
C ALA A 121 8.71 -14.83 -5.13
N ALA A 122 9.11 -16.07 -5.39
CA ALA A 122 10.52 -16.46 -5.35
C ALA A 122 11.32 -15.77 -6.45
N LYS A 123 10.76 -15.65 -7.65
CA LYS A 123 11.46 -15.02 -8.79
C LYS A 123 11.54 -13.50 -8.66
N SER A 124 10.50 -12.87 -8.17
CA SER A 124 10.31 -11.43 -8.36
C SER A 124 10.22 -10.63 -7.06
N ALA A 125 9.79 -11.24 -5.96
CA ALA A 125 9.65 -10.54 -4.67
C ALA A 125 10.84 -10.74 -3.72
N GLY A 126 11.84 -11.53 -4.10
CA GLY A 126 13.02 -11.78 -3.27
C GLY A 126 12.83 -12.89 -2.25
N MET A 127 11.78 -13.68 -2.36
CA MET A 127 11.54 -14.84 -1.48
C MET A 127 12.30 -16.08 -1.96
N VAL A 128 12.38 -17.08 -1.10
CA VAL A 128 13.04 -18.36 -1.37
C VAL A 128 12.01 -19.46 -1.49
N LEU A 129 12.05 -20.21 -2.58
CA LEU A 129 11.11 -21.31 -2.81
C LEU A 129 11.38 -22.44 -1.84
N LEU A 130 10.34 -22.93 -1.17
CA LEU A 130 10.40 -24.06 -0.26
C LEU A 130 10.33 -25.38 -1.03
#